data_39b2284637d58ebaaebb51d1f100dc64
#
_entry.id   39b2284637d58ebaaebb51d1f100dc64
#
_cell.length_a   1.000
_cell.length_b   1.000
_cell.length_c   1.000
_cell.angle_alpha   90.00
_cell.angle_beta   90.00
_cell.angle_gamma   90.00
#
_symmetry.space_group_name_H-M   'P 1'
#
loop_
_entity.id
_entity.type
_entity.pdbx_description
1 polymer ?
#
loop_
_entity_poly.entity_id
_entity_poly.type
_entity_poly.pdbx_seq_one_letter_code
_entity_poly.pdbx_strand_id
1 'polypeptide(L)'
;MEETKKTCLHGRHVALGALMSPFGGFDMPIQYKGIVEEHNAVRTACGVFDVSHMGEVLVSGQDATRFVNYIFSNDVEPAHPGQCLYGMMLNERGGVVDDLLVYKFNENRYLLVINASNIEKDENWIVERMNDINPDSAEGLPFRVDVELVSEVVAELAVQGPDAEKVVEEVLSIACSDLTFYTFKEIKIDGNDAVISRTGYTGEDGFEIYAAEEVIEALWDKLMESGRCMPCGLGCRDTLRFEVGLPLYGDELADDITPVEAALTMFVKLDKPQFMGRDAVSAQKAAGAPRKLVGLELTDRAIPRHGYEVLNEADETIGYVTTGYHSISTDKSVAMALVDSRYAANGTPLKVRIRKKTFPCTVVPKRFYKKSYKK
;
A
#
# COMPACT_ATOMS: atom_id res chain seq x y z
N MET A 1 0.92 28.79 -0.72
CA MET A 1 1.37 27.41 -0.93
C MET A 1 1.71 26.93 0.45
N GLU A 2 1.06 25.90 0.93
CA GLU A 2 1.45 25.26 2.18
C GLU A 2 2.88 24.74 2.02
N GLU A 3 3.69 24.92 3.04
CA GLU A 3 5.07 24.44 3.06
C GLU A 3 5.02 22.92 3.18
N THR A 4 5.61 22.19 2.21
CA THR A 4 5.66 20.73 2.25
C THR A 4 6.55 20.26 3.39
N LYS A 5 6.11 19.22 4.12
CA LYS A 5 6.92 18.55 5.13
C LYS A 5 8.15 17.91 4.49
N LYS A 6 9.14 17.60 5.30
CA LYS A 6 10.38 16.92 4.88
C LYS A 6 10.61 15.72 5.77
N THR A 7 11.04 14.61 5.17
CA THR A 7 11.52 13.46 5.93
C THR A 7 12.93 13.74 6.47
N CYS A 8 13.40 12.94 7.43
CA CYS A 8 14.77 13.02 7.94
C CYS A 8 15.82 12.83 6.83
N LEU A 9 15.49 12.12 5.76
CA LEU A 9 16.38 11.85 4.63
C LEU A 9 16.36 12.91 3.52
N HIS A 10 15.49 13.94 3.61
CA HIS A 10 15.31 14.95 2.55
C HIS A 10 16.64 15.56 2.08
N GLY A 11 17.52 15.96 3.01
CA GLY A 11 18.83 16.52 2.67
C GLY A 11 19.72 15.55 1.87
N ARG A 12 19.63 14.26 2.18
CA ARG A 12 20.37 13.19 1.49
C ARG A 12 19.84 12.96 0.07
N HIS A 13 18.53 13.06 -0.12
CA HIS A 13 17.92 12.98 -1.45
C HIS A 13 18.39 14.10 -2.36
N VAL A 14 18.34 15.34 -1.85
CA VAL A 14 18.83 16.52 -2.58
C VAL A 14 20.33 16.38 -2.91
N ALA A 15 21.16 15.92 -1.95
CA ALA A 15 22.60 15.72 -2.16
C ALA A 15 22.90 14.64 -3.21
N LEU A 16 22.06 13.62 -3.34
CA LEU A 16 22.16 12.60 -4.38
C LEU A 16 21.59 13.05 -5.74
N GLY A 17 21.09 14.30 -5.85
CA GLY A 17 20.54 14.85 -7.08
C GLY A 17 19.17 14.32 -7.46
N ALA A 18 18.38 13.89 -6.48
CA ALA A 18 17.02 13.42 -6.72
C ALA A 18 16.13 14.51 -7.33
N LEU A 19 15.26 14.13 -8.23
CA LEU A 19 14.14 14.97 -8.68
C LEU A 19 13.06 14.95 -7.58
N MET A 20 12.93 16.07 -6.86
CA MET A 20 11.98 16.21 -5.77
C MET A 20 10.62 16.71 -6.27
N SER A 21 9.52 16.27 -5.64
CA SER A 21 8.16 16.72 -5.93
C SER A 21 7.24 16.54 -4.74
N PRO A 22 6.23 17.40 -4.54
CA PRO A 22 5.22 17.20 -3.52
C PRO A 22 4.45 15.88 -3.69
N PHE A 23 4.36 15.12 -2.61
CA PHE A 23 3.56 13.89 -2.52
C PHE A 23 3.09 13.66 -1.08
N GLY A 24 1.76 13.45 -0.88
CA GLY A 24 1.20 13.19 0.45
C GLY A 24 1.50 14.28 1.50
N GLY A 25 1.67 15.54 1.08
CA GLY A 25 2.05 16.66 1.97
C GLY A 25 3.56 16.80 2.22
N PHE A 26 4.39 15.90 1.68
CA PHE A 26 5.86 15.89 1.80
C PHE A 26 6.54 16.25 0.49
N ASP A 27 7.79 16.79 0.57
CA ASP A 27 8.68 16.95 -0.59
C ASP A 27 9.51 15.67 -0.73
N MET A 28 9.16 14.82 -1.70
CA MET A 28 9.66 13.44 -1.85
C MET A 28 10.47 13.24 -3.13
N PRO A 29 11.45 12.32 -3.12
CA PRO A 29 12.18 11.95 -4.33
C PRO A 29 11.29 11.15 -5.29
N ILE A 30 11.10 11.66 -6.51
CA ILE A 30 10.39 10.95 -7.57
C ILE A 30 11.32 9.97 -8.29
N GLN A 31 12.56 10.39 -8.53
CA GLN A 31 13.61 9.57 -9.11
C GLN A 31 14.99 10.16 -8.82
N TYR A 32 16.04 9.31 -8.90
CA TYR A 32 17.45 9.71 -8.83
C TYR A 32 18.11 9.56 -10.20
N LYS A 33 18.28 8.33 -10.68
CA LYS A 33 18.88 8.04 -11.99
C LYS A 33 17.84 7.92 -13.10
N GLY A 34 16.63 7.58 -12.76
CA GLY A 34 15.52 7.43 -13.67
C GLY A 34 14.63 6.23 -13.32
N ILE A 35 13.32 6.40 -13.54
CA ILE A 35 12.29 5.41 -13.15
C ILE A 35 12.60 4.02 -13.70
N VAL A 36 13.05 3.90 -14.96
CA VAL A 36 13.31 2.61 -15.60
C VAL A 36 14.52 1.91 -14.97
N GLU A 37 15.59 2.65 -14.71
CA GLU A 37 16.81 2.10 -14.11
C GLU A 37 16.57 1.63 -12.67
N GLU A 38 15.88 2.46 -11.88
CA GLU A 38 15.50 2.16 -10.50
C GLU A 38 14.55 0.97 -10.41
N HIS A 39 13.53 0.93 -11.28
CA HIS A 39 12.60 -0.20 -11.39
C HIS A 39 13.35 -1.51 -11.65
N ASN A 40 14.27 -1.51 -12.63
CA ASN A 40 15.06 -2.69 -12.97
C ASN A 40 16.00 -3.11 -11.83
N ALA A 41 16.56 -2.16 -11.08
CA ALA A 41 17.39 -2.47 -9.92
C ALA A 41 16.59 -3.24 -8.85
N VAL A 42 15.35 -2.84 -8.58
CA VAL A 42 14.47 -3.56 -7.66
C VAL A 42 14.08 -4.95 -8.20
N ARG A 43 13.83 -5.08 -9.50
CA ARG A 43 13.49 -6.37 -10.12
C ARG A 43 14.64 -7.38 -10.15
N THR A 44 15.89 -6.91 -10.23
CA THR A 44 17.04 -7.78 -10.52
C THR A 44 18.13 -7.81 -9.43
N ALA A 45 18.10 -6.87 -8.49
CA ALA A 45 19.11 -6.73 -7.43
C ALA A 45 18.50 -6.22 -6.12
N CYS A 46 18.73 -4.94 -5.78
CA CYS A 46 18.23 -4.31 -4.56
C CYS A 46 18.01 -2.81 -4.76
N GLY A 47 16.85 -2.33 -4.36
CA GLY A 47 16.54 -0.91 -4.23
C GLY A 47 16.15 -0.55 -2.80
N VAL A 48 16.37 0.71 -2.41
CA VAL A 48 15.90 1.26 -1.13
C VAL A 48 15.06 2.50 -1.37
N PHE A 49 13.96 2.58 -0.64
CA PHE A 49 13.01 3.69 -0.66
C PHE A 49 12.97 4.33 0.72
N ASP A 50 12.99 5.66 0.74
CA ASP A 50 12.48 6.41 1.88
C ASP A 50 10.95 6.36 1.84
N VAL A 51 10.36 5.79 2.87
CA VAL A 51 8.91 5.72 3.04
C VAL A 51 8.44 6.36 4.36
N SER A 52 9.33 7.16 4.98
CA SER A 52 9.08 7.90 6.23
C SER A 52 7.97 8.96 6.13
N HIS A 53 7.36 9.11 4.97
CA HIS A 53 6.16 9.93 4.76
C HIS A 53 4.87 9.21 5.11
N MET A 54 4.91 7.90 5.35
CA MET A 54 3.75 7.13 5.77
C MET A 54 3.29 7.56 7.17
N GLY A 55 2.08 7.15 7.56
CA GLY A 55 1.55 7.41 8.88
C GLY A 55 1.62 6.15 9.75
N GLU A 56 2.10 6.28 10.99
CA GLU A 56 2.17 5.21 11.97
C GLU A 56 1.29 5.54 13.17
N VAL A 57 0.25 4.72 13.37
CA VAL A 57 -0.70 4.85 14.48
C VAL A 57 -0.54 3.68 15.44
N LEU A 58 -0.15 3.98 16.68
CA LEU A 58 -0.09 3.00 17.75
C LEU A 58 -1.45 2.89 18.43
N VAL A 59 -2.00 1.67 18.49
CA VAL A 59 -3.21 1.35 19.23
C VAL A 59 -2.83 0.45 20.40
N SER A 60 -3.14 0.89 21.63
CA SER A 60 -2.84 0.13 22.83
C SER A 60 -4.02 0.12 23.79
N GLY A 61 -4.06 -0.86 24.71
CA GLY A 61 -5.09 -0.96 25.73
C GLY A 61 -5.80 -2.30 25.79
N GLN A 62 -6.65 -2.43 26.78
CA GLN A 62 -7.33 -3.69 27.10
C GLN A 62 -8.25 -4.20 26.00
N ASP A 63 -8.84 -3.28 25.24
CA ASP A 63 -9.76 -3.61 24.14
C ASP A 63 -9.10 -3.46 22.75
N ALA A 64 -7.74 -3.38 22.68
CA ALA A 64 -7.03 -3.10 21.41
C ALA A 64 -7.36 -4.12 20.30
N THR A 65 -7.34 -5.43 20.60
CA THR A 65 -7.73 -6.46 19.61
C THR A 65 -9.14 -6.25 19.09
N ARG A 66 -10.11 -5.96 19.97
CA ARG A 66 -11.51 -5.76 19.59
C ARG A 66 -11.68 -4.48 18.78
N PHE A 67 -11.02 -3.40 19.21
CA PHE A 67 -11.07 -2.13 18.50
C PHE A 67 -10.47 -2.23 17.11
N VAL A 68 -9.26 -2.78 17.00
CA VAL A 68 -8.63 -2.99 15.69
C VAL A 68 -9.50 -3.88 14.80
N ASN A 69 -10.07 -4.96 15.35
CA ASN A 69 -11.02 -5.80 14.60
C ASN A 69 -12.30 -5.06 14.18
N TYR A 70 -12.75 -4.08 14.95
CA TYR A 70 -13.94 -3.27 14.64
C TYR A 70 -13.69 -2.29 13.49
N ILE A 71 -12.51 -1.66 13.43
CA ILE A 71 -12.17 -0.67 12.40
C ILE A 71 -11.56 -1.28 11.13
N PHE A 72 -11.14 -2.54 11.15
CA PHE A 72 -10.35 -3.19 10.12
C PHE A 72 -11.13 -4.33 9.44
N SER A 73 -11.08 -4.42 8.12
CA SER A 73 -11.84 -5.41 7.34
C SER A 73 -11.31 -6.84 7.46
N ASN A 74 -10.01 -7.02 7.70
CA ASN A 74 -9.41 -8.32 7.93
C ASN A 74 -9.57 -8.73 9.42
N ASP A 75 -9.17 -9.94 9.79
CA ASP A 75 -9.32 -10.48 11.13
C ASP A 75 -7.97 -10.58 11.86
N VAL A 76 -7.81 -9.78 12.92
CA VAL A 76 -6.59 -9.77 13.74
C VAL A 76 -6.67 -10.74 14.92
N GLU A 77 -7.85 -11.29 15.24
CA GLU A 77 -8.03 -12.16 16.40
C GLU A 77 -7.22 -13.45 16.26
N PRO A 78 -7.29 -14.21 15.13
CA PRO A 78 -6.51 -15.43 14.96
C PRO A 78 -5.04 -15.19 14.65
N ALA A 79 -4.62 -13.95 14.40
CA ALA A 79 -3.22 -13.64 14.14
C ALA A 79 -2.38 -13.82 15.40
N HIS A 80 -1.17 -14.35 15.26
CA HIS A 80 -0.22 -14.46 16.39
C HIS A 80 0.66 -13.21 16.48
N PRO A 81 1.27 -12.92 17.65
CA PRO A 81 2.27 -11.87 17.79
C PRO A 81 3.40 -12.03 16.76
N GLY A 82 3.84 -10.91 16.17
CA GLY A 82 4.83 -10.90 15.09
C GLY A 82 4.24 -11.07 13.68
N GLN A 83 2.93 -11.10 13.53
CA GLN A 83 2.26 -11.17 12.22
C GLN A 83 1.78 -9.79 11.75
N CYS A 84 1.94 -9.54 10.44
CA CYS A 84 1.36 -8.39 9.75
C CYS A 84 0.11 -8.84 8.99
N LEU A 85 -0.89 -7.95 8.88
CA LEU A 85 -2.08 -8.18 8.07
C LEU A 85 -2.36 -6.96 7.20
N TYR A 86 -2.67 -7.21 5.92
CA TYR A 86 -3.21 -6.18 5.03
C TYR A 86 -4.73 -6.21 5.05
N GLY A 87 -5.35 -5.05 5.02
CA GLY A 87 -6.79 -4.88 4.90
C GLY A 87 -7.16 -3.41 4.76
N MET A 88 -8.41 -3.09 5.04
CA MET A 88 -8.95 -1.76 4.81
C MET A 88 -9.77 -1.29 6.01
N MET A 89 -9.76 0.01 6.28
CA MET A 89 -10.79 0.70 7.02
C MET A 89 -11.93 1.04 6.06
N LEU A 90 -13.16 0.83 6.47
CA LEU A 90 -14.34 1.04 5.63
C LEU A 90 -15.30 2.03 6.27
N ASN A 91 -15.98 2.83 5.45
CA ASN A 91 -17.09 3.64 5.91
C ASN A 91 -18.39 2.81 5.99
N GLU A 92 -19.44 3.37 6.55
CA GLU A 92 -20.75 2.69 6.74
C GLU A 92 -21.37 2.18 5.42
N ARG A 93 -21.02 2.80 4.28
CA ARG A 93 -21.50 2.41 2.94
C ARG A 93 -20.61 1.33 2.30
N GLY A 94 -19.54 0.90 2.99
CA GLY A 94 -18.58 -0.10 2.52
C GLY A 94 -17.50 0.45 1.60
N GLY A 95 -17.44 1.76 1.38
CA GLY A 95 -16.34 2.41 0.66
C GLY A 95 -15.05 2.41 1.50
N VAL A 96 -13.90 2.42 0.85
CA VAL A 96 -12.60 2.34 1.51
C VAL A 96 -12.18 3.70 2.06
N VAL A 97 -12.06 3.81 3.38
CA VAL A 97 -11.50 4.99 4.06
C VAL A 97 -9.99 5.04 3.84
N ASP A 98 -9.29 3.92 4.07
CA ASP A 98 -7.90 3.70 3.70
C ASP A 98 -7.58 2.21 3.66
N ASP A 99 -6.48 1.84 2.96
CA ASP A 99 -5.88 0.52 3.03
C ASP A 99 -4.57 0.59 3.81
N LEU A 100 -4.33 -0.40 4.66
CA LEU A 100 -3.26 -0.34 5.65
C LEU A 100 -2.66 -1.71 5.98
N LEU A 101 -1.46 -1.67 6.55
CA LEU A 101 -0.87 -2.81 7.25
C LEU A 101 -1.12 -2.68 8.76
N VAL A 102 -1.51 -3.78 9.38
CA VAL A 102 -1.69 -3.91 10.83
C VAL A 102 -0.67 -4.90 11.37
N TYR A 103 0.14 -4.47 12.31
CA TYR A 103 1.18 -5.23 12.99
C TYR A 103 0.70 -5.63 14.38
N LYS A 104 0.58 -6.91 14.67
CA LYS A 104 0.17 -7.42 15.98
C LYS A 104 1.38 -7.71 16.86
N PHE A 105 1.66 -6.83 17.83
CA PHE A 105 2.71 -7.08 18.82
C PHE A 105 2.24 -8.06 19.90
N ASN A 106 1.03 -7.86 20.39
CA ASN A 106 0.31 -8.73 21.31
C ASN A 106 -1.18 -8.34 21.32
N GLU A 107 -1.96 -8.92 22.22
CA GLU A 107 -3.42 -8.67 22.31
C GLU A 107 -3.78 -7.22 22.70
N ASN A 108 -2.84 -6.49 23.27
CA ASN A 108 -3.07 -5.13 23.77
C ASN A 108 -2.26 -4.05 23.03
N ARG A 109 -1.54 -4.41 21.95
CA ARG A 109 -0.67 -3.46 21.23
C ARG A 109 -0.58 -3.78 19.75
N TYR A 110 -0.93 -2.81 18.92
CA TYR A 110 -0.92 -2.87 17.48
C TYR A 110 -0.28 -1.61 16.89
N LEU A 111 0.40 -1.74 15.74
CA LEU A 111 0.81 -0.62 14.91
C LEU A 111 0.03 -0.68 13.59
N LEU A 112 -0.58 0.41 13.21
CA LEU A 112 -1.27 0.61 11.94
C LEU A 112 -0.42 1.51 11.06
N VAL A 113 -0.05 1.05 9.86
CA VAL A 113 0.69 1.85 8.88
C VAL A 113 -0.26 2.27 7.78
N ILE A 114 -0.54 3.58 7.73
CA ILE A 114 -1.56 4.22 6.90
C ILE A 114 -0.93 5.08 5.79
N ASN A 115 -1.71 5.40 4.75
CA ASN A 115 -1.22 6.16 3.61
C ASN A 115 -0.93 7.63 3.95
N ALA A 116 0.20 8.15 3.46
CA ALA A 116 0.68 9.51 3.69
C ALA A 116 -0.38 10.60 3.43
N SER A 117 -1.10 10.48 2.32
CA SER A 117 -2.13 11.48 1.93
C SER A 117 -3.36 11.46 2.84
N ASN A 118 -3.50 10.46 3.69
CA ASN A 118 -4.67 10.22 4.51
C ASN A 118 -4.41 10.39 6.01
N ILE A 119 -3.19 10.69 6.46
CA ILE A 119 -2.80 10.70 7.89
C ILE A 119 -3.81 11.44 8.76
N GLU A 120 -4.08 12.71 8.47
CA GLU A 120 -5.01 13.53 9.27
C GLU A 120 -6.46 12.98 9.21
N LYS A 121 -6.91 12.55 8.03
CA LYS A 121 -8.24 11.96 7.83
C LYS A 121 -8.39 10.68 8.64
N ASP A 122 -7.40 9.81 8.57
CA ASP A 122 -7.44 8.49 9.18
C ASP A 122 -7.29 8.55 10.70
N GLU A 123 -6.37 9.40 11.20
CA GLU A 123 -6.24 9.67 12.64
C GLU A 123 -7.58 10.15 13.21
N ASN A 124 -8.19 11.17 12.59
CA ASN A 124 -9.49 11.67 13.03
C ASN A 124 -10.58 10.60 12.97
N TRP A 125 -10.62 9.79 11.91
CA TRP A 125 -11.58 8.72 11.76
C TRP A 125 -11.38 7.64 12.82
N ILE A 126 -10.15 7.21 13.10
CA ILE A 126 -9.82 6.20 14.12
C ILE A 126 -10.21 6.71 15.51
N VAL A 127 -9.84 7.96 15.84
CA VAL A 127 -10.18 8.58 17.14
C VAL A 127 -11.69 8.73 17.31
N GLU A 128 -12.43 9.06 16.26
CA GLU A 128 -13.90 9.10 16.29
C GLU A 128 -14.49 7.71 16.60
N ARG A 129 -13.98 6.65 15.95
CA ARG A 129 -14.45 5.26 16.16
C ARG A 129 -14.10 4.71 17.55
N MET A 130 -13.05 5.24 18.20
CA MET A 130 -12.72 4.89 19.58
C MET A 130 -13.86 5.21 20.55
N ASN A 131 -14.67 6.22 20.23
CA ASN A 131 -15.82 6.62 21.05
C ASN A 131 -17.10 5.84 20.71
N ASP A 132 -17.11 4.98 19.72
CA ASP A 132 -18.24 4.11 19.42
C ASP A 132 -18.48 3.12 20.55
N ILE A 133 -19.73 2.67 20.71
CA ILE A 133 -20.05 1.63 21.67
C ILE A 133 -19.35 0.34 21.25
N ASN A 134 -18.54 -0.21 22.16
CA ASN A 134 -17.93 -1.52 21.97
C ASN A 134 -19.04 -2.57 21.88
N PRO A 135 -19.19 -3.29 20.75
CA PRO A 135 -20.26 -4.27 20.56
C PRO A 135 -20.28 -5.40 21.60
N ASP A 136 -19.12 -5.68 22.21
CA ASP A 136 -18.99 -6.72 23.24
C ASP A 136 -19.18 -6.18 24.66
N SER A 137 -19.46 -4.89 24.82
CA SER A 137 -19.70 -4.29 26.13
C SER A 137 -21.12 -4.55 26.60
N ALA A 138 -21.29 -5.35 27.64
CA ALA A 138 -22.59 -5.59 28.28
C ALA A 138 -23.21 -4.30 28.89
N GLU A 139 -22.38 -3.29 29.17
CA GLU A 139 -22.79 -2.01 29.78
C GLU A 139 -22.96 -0.90 28.75
N GLY A 140 -22.75 -1.16 27.46
CA GLY A 140 -22.82 -0.17 26.38
C GLY A 140 -21.70 0.89 26.46
N LEU A 141 -20.52 0.51 26.94
CA LEU A 141 -19.36 1.40 27.08
C LEU A 141 -18.55 1.46 25.77
N PRO A 142 -17.83 2.57 25.52
CA PRO A 142 -16.88 2.66 24.42
C PRO A 142 -15.66 1.73 24.61
N PHE A 143 -14.80 1.66 23.59
CA PHE A 143 -13.56 0.90 23.65
C PHE A 143 -12.56 1.54 24.64
N ARG A 144 -11.88 0.71 25.42
CA ARG A 144 -10.82 1.11 26.35
C ARG A 144 -9.47 0.95 25.66
N VAL A 145 -9.14 1.91 24.82
CA VAL A 145 -7.90 1.95 24.04
C VAL A 145 -7.31 3.37 24.09
N ASP A 146 -6.01 3.42 23.89
CA ASP A 146 -5.25 4.63 23.59
C ASP A 146 -4.83 4.56 22.13
N VAL A 147 -4.99 5.67 21.41
CA VAL A 147 -4.58 5.84 19.99
C VAL A 147 -3.60 6.99 19.92
N GLU A 148 -2.42 6.74 19.38
CA GLU A 148 -1.33 7.72 19.29
C GLU A 148 -0.71 7.71 17.90
N LEU A 149 -0.65 8.87 17.24
CA LEU A 149 0.10 9.06 16.01
C LEU A 149 1.59 9.21 16.36
N VAL A 150 2.41 8.25 15.94
CA VAL A 150 3.85 8.18 16.28
C VAL A 150 4.76 8.53 15.09
N SER A 151 4.21 8.98 13.97
CA SER A 151 4.95 9.29 12.74
C SER A 151 5.94 10.46 12.89
N GLU A 152 5.83 11.27 13.94
CA GLU A 152 6.80 12.34 14.20
C GLU A 152 8.12 11.84 14.81
N VAL A 153 8.14 10.61 15.31
CA VAL A 153 9.30 10.00 15.99
C VAL A 153 9.74 8.67 15.38
N VAL A 154 9.02 8.21 14.37
CA VAL A 154 9.30 6.98 13.62
C VAL A 154 9.55 7.32 12.17
N ALA A 155 10.63 6.83 11.62
CA ALA A 155 10.93 6.90 10.19
C ALA A 155 11.03 5.48 9.62
N GLU A 156 10.92 5.35 8.30
CA GLU A 156 10.80 4.06 7.64
C GLU A 156 11.68 3.95 6.38
N LEU A 157 12.37 2.81 6.24
CA LEU A 157 13.05 2.39 5.00
C LEU A 157 12.43 1.10 4.46
N ALA A 158 12.20 1.06 3.14
CA ALA A 158 11.86 -0.16 2.43
C ALA A 158 13.05 -0.63 1.57
N VAL A 159 13.65 -1.78 1.91
CA VAL A 159 14.76 -2.42 1.16
C VAL A 159 14.19 -3.58 0.36
N GLN A 160 14.16 -3.47 -0.97
CA GLN A 160 13.34 -4.32 -1.83
C GLN A 160 14.14 -4.91 -3.00
N GLY A 161 13.87 -6.16 -3.35
CA GLY A 161 14.47 -6.86 -4.48
C GLY A 161 15.02 -8.24 -4.09
N PRO A 162 15.44 -9.06 -5.07
CA PRO A 162 15.90 -10.43 -4.82
C PRO A 162 17.16 -10.52 -3.93
N ASP A 163 17.96 -9.46 -3.86
CA ASP A 163 19.14 -9.40 -2.99
C ASP A 163 18.88 -8.70 -1.64
N ALA A 164 17.64 -8.28 -1.35
CA ALA A 164 17.31 -7.51 -0.15
C ALA A 164 17.72 -8.22 1.15
N GLU A 165 17.47 -9.53 1.29
CA GLU A 165 17.87 -10.31 2.47
C GLU A 165 19.39 -10.22 2.72
N LYS A 166 20.21 -10.42 1.67
CA LYS A 166 21.67 -10.31 1.78
C LYS A 166 22.13 -8.90 2.12
N VAL A 167 21.49 -7.90 1.53
CA VAL A 167 21.84 -6.50 1.81
C VAL A 167 21.53 -6.14 3.27
N VAL A 168 20.36 -6.52 3.77
CA VAL A 168 19.96 -6.29 5.16
C VAL A 168 20.91 -7.01 6.13
N GLU A 169 21.23 -8.28 5.89
CA GLU A 169 22.11 -9.04 6.78
C GLU A 169 23.58 -8.62 6.70
N GLU A 170 24.12 -8.44 5.50
CA GLU A 170 25.57 -8.21 5.31
C GLU A 170 25.97 -6.73 5.41
N VAL A 171 25.11 -5.79 5.01
CA VAL A 171 25.39 -4.36 5.03
C VAL A 171 24.89 -3.71 6.33
N LEU A 172 23.65 -3.99 6.71
CA LEU A 172 23.04 -3.40 7.90
C LEU A 172 23.33 -4.20 9.17
N SER A 173 23.81 -5.45 9.04
CA SER A 173 24.07 -6.37 10.15
C SER A 173 22.78 -6.71 10.94
N ILE A 174 21.64 -6.77 10.26
CA ILE A 174 20.34 -7.09 10.85
C ILE A 174 19.94 -8.49 10.40
N ALA A 175 19.90 -9.46 11.33
CA ALA A 175 19.43 -10.80 11.04
C ALA A 175 17.94 -10.77 10.65
N CYS A 176 17.57 -11.29 9.47
CA CYS A 176 16.21 -11.25 8.95
C CYS A 176 15.75 -12.51 8.20
N SER A 177 16.65 -13.49 8.01
CA SER A 177 16.34 -14.74 7.29
C SER A 177 15.30 -15.65 7.98
N ASP A 178 15.04 -15.43 9.27
CA ASP A 178 14.02 -16.12 10.06
C ASP A 178 12.60 -15.55 9.82
N LEU A 179 12.47 -14.35 9.25
CA LEU A 179 11.19 -13.78 8.93
C LEU A 179 10.58 -14.42 7.69
N THR A 180 9.30 -14.78 7.76
CA THR A 180 8.49 -15.18 6.62
C THR A 180 7.66 -14.01 6.10
N PHE A 181 7.12 -14.12 4.90
CA PHE A 181 6.31 -13.05 4.30
C PHE A 181 5.11 -12.68 5.19
N TYR A 182 4.92 -11.39 5.45
CA TYR A 182 3.93 -10.81 6.37
C TYR A 182 4.19 -11.19 7.85
N THR A 183 5.46 -11.29 8.25
CA THR A 183 5.87 -11.34 9.67
C THR A 183 6.87 -10.23 9.99
N PHE A 184 6.96 -9.89 11.27
CA PHE A 184 7.87 -8.88 11.78
C PHE A 184 8.44 -9.28 13.13
N LYS A 185 9.46 -8.57 13.58
CA LYS A 185 10.00 -8.67 14.92
C LYS A 185 10.53 -7.32 15.42
N GLU A 186 10.49 -7.16 16.74
CA GLU A 186 11.17 -6.07 17.44
C GLU A 186 12.65 -6.42 17.55
N ILE A 187 13.52 -5.46 17.28
CA ILE A 187 14.99 -5.62 17.32
C ILE A 187 15.64 -4.40 17.99
N LYS A 188 16.93 -4.50 18.24
CA LYS A 188 17.77 -3.36 18.63
C LYS A 188 18.79 -3.08 17.55
N ILE A 189 18.90 -1.82 17.13
CA ILE A 189 19.92 -1.33 16.21
C ILE A 189 20.76 -0.29 16.95
N ASP A 190 22.01 -0.59 17.20
CA ASP A 190 22.94 0.25 17.97
C ASP A 190 22.34 0.72 19.33
N GLY A 191 21.56 -0.17 19.97
CA GLY A 191 20.91 0.06 21.28
C GLY A 191 19.51 0.70 21.19
N ASN A 192 19.09 1.21 20.05
CA ASN A 192 17.77 1.82 19.83
C ASN A 192 16.73 0.76 19.44
N ASP A 193 15.48 0.99 19.83
CA ASP A 193 14.35 0.15 19.44
C ASP A 193 14.06 0.33 17.94
N ALA A 194 13.78 -0.80 17.29
CA ALA A 194 13.38 -0.84 15.90
C ALA A 194 12.45 -2.02 15.62
N VAL A 195 11.69 -1.94 14.54
CA VAL A 195 10.89 -3.04 14.00
C VAL A 195 11.40 -3.36 12.61
N ILE A 196 11.55 -4.65 12.30
CA ILE A 196 11.79 -5.11 10.93
C ILE A 196 10.70 -6.09 10.53
N SER A 197 10.11 -5.87 9.36
CA SER A 197 9.12 -6.75 8.75
C SER A 197 9.57 -7.28 7.40
N ARG A 198 9.08 -8.46 7.01
CA ARG A 198 9.23 -8.97 5.64
C ARG A 198 7.96 -8.62 4.86
N THR A 199 7.88 -7.36 4.49
CA THR A 199 6.78 -6.71 3.78
C THR A 199 7.32 -5.83 2.65
N GLY A 200 6.43 -5.28 1.83
CA GLY A 200 6.79 -4.36 0.77
C GLY A 200 5.70 -4.18 -0.28
N TYR A 201 5.90 -3.19 -1.14
CA TYR A 201 4.93 -2.71 -2.13
C TYR A 201 5.43 -2.86 -3.57
N THR A 202 6.35 -3.79 -3.83
CA THR A 202 7.04 -3.92 -5.12
C THR A 202 6.71 -5.21 -5.88
N GLY A 203 6.23 -6.23 -5.18
CA GLY A 203 6.06 -7.56 -5.74
C GLY A 203 7.32 -8.43 -5.71
N GLU A 204 8.45 -7.86 -5.31
CA GLU A 204 9.67 -8.59 -5.01
C GLU A 204 9.77 -8.88 -3.50
N ASP A 205 10.71 -9.73 -3.12
CA ASP A 205 11.07 -9.94 -1.71
C ASP A 205 11.67 -8.67 -1.12
N GLY A 206 11.48 -8.44 0.18
CA GLY A 206 12.01 -7.23 0.80
C GLY A 206 11.60 -7.05 2.24
N PHE A 207 12.15 -6.00 2.84
CA PHE A 207 11.99 -5.67 4.24
C PHE A 207 11.65 -4.20 4.41
N GLU A 208 10.82 -3.92 5.40
CA GLU A 208 10.53 -2.57 5.88
C GLU A 208 11.08 -2.44 7.31
N ILE A 209 11.79 -1.33 7.58
CA ILE A 209 12.51 -1.08 8.84
C ILE A 209 11.99 0.23 9.40
N TYR A 210 11.42 0.16 10.60
CA TYR A 210 10.87 1.29 11.36
C TYR A 210 11.77 1.56 12.56
N ALA A 211 12.23 2.79 12.71
CA ALA A 211 13.08 3.22 13.83
C ALA A 211 13.06 4.74 14.00
N ALA A 212 13.73 5.23 15.04
CA ALA A 212 13.97 6.66 15.20
C ALA A 212 14.77 7.24 14.01
N GLU A 213 14.55 8.52 13.70
CA GLU A 213 15.13 9.20 12.54
C GLU A 213 16.65 9.01 12.43
N GLU A 214 17.39 9.13 13.53
CA GLU A 214 18.85 9.02 13.54
C GLU A 214 19.32 7.60 13.14
N VAL A 215 18.54 6.58 13.49
CA VAL A 215 18.81 5.19 13.12
C VAL A 215 18.59 5.02 11.61
N ILE A 216 17.47 5.51 11.10
CA ILE A 216 17.12 5.44 9.67
C ILE A 216 18.16 6.19 8.83
N GLU A 217 18.59 7.37 9.28
CA GLU A 217 19.67 8.13 8.63
C GLU A 217 20.98 7.33 8.55
N ALA A 218 21.38 6.70 9.65
CA ALA A 218 22.60 5.88 9.69
C ALA A 218 22.48 4.61 8.80
N LEU A 219 21.33 3.97 8.75
CA LEU A 219 21.06 2.82 7.88
C LEU A 219 21.11 3.24 6.39
N TRP A 220 20.49 4.37 6.05
CA TRP A 220 20.57 4.92 4.69
C TRP A 220 22.01 5.17 4.25
N ASP A 221 22.80 5.83 5.10
CA ASP A 221 24.20 6.14 4.79
C ASP A 221 25.00 4.85 4.57
N LYS A 222 24.88 3.82 5.43
CA LYS A 222 25.48 2.49 5.25
C LYS A 222 25.09 1.85 3.91
N LEU A 223 23.82 1.92 3.51
CA LEU A 223 23.34 1.37 2.24
C LEU A 223 23.97 2.10 1.05
N MET A 224 24.02 3.43 1.08
CA MET A 224 24.62 4.23 0.01
C MET A 224 26.14 3.99 -0.11
N GLU A 225 26.88 3.98 1.00
CA GLU A 225 28.31 3.70 1.04
C GLU A 225 28.65 2.30 0.52
N SER A 226 27.80 1.31 0.75
CA SER A 226 28.02 -0.07 0.30
C SER A 226 27.99 -0.22 -1.22
N GLY A 227 27.28 0.65 -1.93
CA GLY A 227 27.03 0.56 -3.37
C GLY A 227 26.20 -0.68 -3.79
N ARG A 228 25.62 -1.44 -2.84
CA ARG A 228 24.88 -2.67 -3.10
C ARG A 228 23.37 -2.46 -3.23
N CYS A 229 22.89 -1.26 -2.93
CA CYS A 229 21.49 -0.90 -2.99
C CYS A 229 21.33 0.42 -3.77
N MET A 230 20.39 0.46 -4.70
CA MET A 230 20.10 1.66 -5.48
C MET A 230 19.06 2.51 -4.73
N PRO A 231 19.28 3.82 -4.54
CA PRO A 231 18.24 4.71 -4.07
C PRO A 231 17.13 4.80 -5.13
N CYS A 232 15.89 4.63 -4.72
CA CYS A 232 14.74 4.54 -5.58
C CYS A 232 13.67 5.55 -5.15
N GLY A 233 13.08 6.25 -6.13
CA GLY A 233 12.04 7.24 -5.88
C GLY A 233 10.62 6.70 -6.05
N LEU A 234 9.64 7.57 -5.74
CA LEU A 234 8.22 7.22 -5.81
C LEU A 234 7.76 6.86 -7.23
N GLY A 235 8.45 7.38 -8.27
CA GLY A 235 8.12 7.06 -9.66
C GLY A 235 8.29 5.58 -9.98
N CYS A 236 9.40 4.96 -9.55
CA CYS A 236 9.56 3.51 -9.75
C CYS A 236 8.74 2.69 -8.74
N ARG A 237 8.50 3.18 -7.51
CA ARG A 237 7.58 2.54 -6.56
C ARG A 237 6.20 2.36 -7.18
N ASP A 238 5.68 3.37 -7.88
CA ASP A 238 4.38 3.30 -8.54
C ASP A 238 4.36 2.33 -9.73
N THR A 239 5.39 2.31 -10.57
CA THR A 239 5.46 1.32 -11.66
C THR A 239 5.59 -0.11 -11.17
N LEU A 240 6.34 -0.34 -10.07
CA LEU A 240 6.51 -1.66 -9.44
C LEU A 240 5.21 -2.21 -8.87
N ARG A 241 4.51 -1.41 -8.01
CA ARG A 241 3.25 -1.82 -7.38
C ARG A 241 2.18 -2.12 -8.42
N PHE A 242 2.08 -1.25 -9.44
CA PHE A 242 1.11 -1.35 -10.52
C PHE A 242 1.25 -2.67 -11.30
N GLU A 243 2.47 -3.04 -11.69
CA GLU A 243 2.70 -4.26 -12.48
C GLU A 243 2.24 -5.54 -11.74
N VAL A 244 2.25 -5.55 -10.43
CA VAL A 244 1.79 -6.69 -9.61
C VAL A 244 0.35 -6.54 -9.12
N GLY A 245 -0.34 -5.48 -9.56
CA GLY A 245 -1.75 -5.22 -9.29
C GLY A 245 -2.05 -4.86 -7.85
N LEU A 246 -1.12 -4.20 -7.15
CA LEU A 246 -1.36 -3.60 -5.84
C LEU A 246 -2.09 -2.25 -6.03
N PRO A 247 -3.15 -1.98 -5.26
CA PRO A 247 -3.90 -0.73 -5.38
C PRO A 247 -3.13 0.45 -4.79
N LEU A 248 -3.51 1.67 -5.21
CA LEU A 248 -3.13 2.92 -4.56
C LEU A 248 -4.41 3.66 -4.18
N TYR A 249 -4.49 4.16 -2.93
CA TYR A 249 -5.58 5.02 -2.51
C TYR A 249 -5.58 6.34 -3.32
N GLY A 250 -6.76 6.74 -3.77
CA GLY A 250 -6.94 7.84 -4.71
C GLY A 250 -7.03 7.40 -6.17
N ASP A 251 -6.52 6.22 -6.52
CA ASP A 251 -6.61 5.63 -7.86
C ASP A 251 -7.58 4.44 -7.90
N GLU A 252 -7.23 3.33 -7.24
CA GLU A 252 -8.01 2.08 -7.20
C GLU A 252 -8.93 1.98 -5.99
N LEU A 253 -8.68 2.77 -4.95
CA LEU A 253 -9.43 2.81 -3.70
C LEU A 253 -9.84 4.24 -3.39
N ALA A 254 -11.06 4.39 -2.87
CA ALA A 254 -11.62 5.67 -2.45
C ALA A 254 -12.87 5.44 -1.57
N ASP A 255 -13.39 6.51 -0.97
CA ASP A 255 -14.60 6.49 -0.12
C ASP A 255 -15.87 5.99 -0.82
N ASP A 256 -15.89 5.98 -2.16
CA ASP A 256 -16.99 5.50 -2.99
C ASP A 256 -16.66 4.21 -3.76
N ILE A 257 -15.49 3.60 -3.51
CA ILE A 257 -15.07 2.32 -4.09
C ILE A 257 -15.00 1.28 -2.97
N THR A 258 -15.76 0.19 -3.13
CA THR A 258 -15.78 -0.89 -2.14
C THR A 258 -14.71 -1.93 -2.42
N PRO A 259 -14.33 -2.75 -1.42
CA PRO A 259 -13.43 -3.90 -1.65
C PRO A 259 -13.96 -4.91 -2.67
N VAL A 260 -15.28 -4.99 -2.87
CA VAL A 260 -15.89 -5.87 -3.88
C VAL A 260 -15.58 -5.35 -5.28
N GLU A 261 -15.76 -4.04 -5.50
CA GLU A 261 -15.43 -3.37 -6.75
C GLU A 261 -13.92 -3.41 -7.04
N ALA A 262 -13.08 -3.18 -6.03
CA ALA A 262 -11.61 -3.21 -6.14
C ALA A 262 -11.03 -4.63 -6.29
N ALA A 263 -11.88 -5.68 -6.24
CA ALA A 263 -11.46 -7.09 -6.27
C ALA A 263 -10.47 -7.45 -5.12
N LEU A 264 -10.77 -6.97 -3.91
CA LEU A 264 -10.00 -7.16 -2.66
C LEU A 264 -10.79 -7.91 -1.58
N THR A 265 -11.88 -8.58 -1.95
CA THR A 265 -12.75 -9.31 -1.00
C THR A 265 -12.04 -10.39 -0.19
N MET A 266 -10.88 -10.87 -0.62
CA MET A 266 -10.06 -11.82 0.12
C MET A 266 -9.53 -11.26 1.46
N PHE A 267 -9.42 -9.93 1.55
CA PHE A 267 -8.99 -9.18 2.74
C PHE A 267 -10.18 -8.70 3.59
N VAL A 268 -11.40 -9.11 3.26
CA VAL A 268 -12.61 -8.78 4.03
C VAL A 268 -13.19 -10.05 4.66
N LYS A 269 -13.11 -10.15 5.98
CA LYS A 269 -13.58 -11.32 6.74
C LYS A 269 -15.03 -11.11 7.21
N LEU A 270 -15.96 -11.40 6.30
CA LEU A 270 -17.40 -11.23 6.54
C LEU A 270 -17.99 -12.17 7.60
N ASP A 271 -17.27 -13.21 7.98
CA ASP A 271 -17.59 -14.14 9.07
C ASP A 271 -17.27 -13.58 10.46
N LYS A 272 -16.53 -12.47 10.55
CA LYS A 272 -16.40 -11.71 11.80
C LYS A 272 -17.77 -11.21 12.28
N PRO A 273 -17.97 -11.14 13.61
CA PRO A 273 -19.26 -10.73 14.17
C PRO A 273 -19.67 -9.33 13.70
N GLN A 274 -18.76 -8.36 13.78
CA GLN A 274 -19.01 -6.98 13.42
C GLN A 274 -17.72 -6.24 13.08
N PHE A 275 -17.78 -5.37 12.07
CA PHE A 275 -16.80 -4.32 11.77
C PHE A 275 -17.47 -3.24 10.92
N MET A 276 -16.87 -2.06 10.88
CA MET A 276 -17.39 -0.92 10.13
C MET A 276 -17.55 -1.25 8.63
N GLY A 277 -18.72 -0.98 8.06
CA GLY A 277 -19.03 -1.25 6.64
C GLY A 277 -19.37 -2.71 6.28
N ARG A 278 -19.34 -3.65 7.25
CA ARG A 278 -19.56 -5.09 7.03
C ARG A 278 -20.85 -5.39 6.27
N ASP A 279 -21.97 -4.82 6.72
CA ASP A 279 -23.29 -5.15 6.17
C ASP A 279 -23.45 -4.64 4.73
N ALA A 280 -22.91 -3.46 4.43
CA ALA A 280 -22.90 -2.90 3.08
C ALA A 280 -22.08 -3.76 2.12
N VAL A 281 -20.87 -4.17 2.52
CA VAL A 281 -20.01 -5.06 1.71
C VAL A 281 -20.63 -6.44 1.55
N SER A 282 -21.25 -7.00 2.60
CA SER A 282 -21.95 -8.28 2.54
C SER A 282 -23.11 -8.24 1.56
N ALA A 283 -23.95 -7.21 1.64
CA ALA A 283 -25.07 -7.01 0.72
C ALA A 283 -24.57 -6.85 -0.73
N GLN A 284 -23.55 -6.05 -0.98
CA GLN A 284 -23.00 -5.86 -2.31
C GLN A 284 -22.37 -7.16 -2.87
N LYS A 285 -21.66 -7.91 -2.03
CA LYS A 285 -21.10 -9.22 -2.44
C LYS A 285 -22.18 -10.20 -2.85
N ALA A 286 -23.33 -10.21 -2.15
CA ALA A 286 -24.46 -11.08 -2.47
C ALA A 286 -25.21 -10.64 -3.73
N ALA A 287 -25.39 -9.34 -3.95
CA ALA A 287 -26.06 -8.78 -5.10
C ALA A 287 -25.21 -8.71 -6.38
N GLY A 288 -23.87 -8.73 -6.22
CA GLY A 288 -22.90 -8.38 -7.26
C GLY A 288 -22.61 -6.87 -7.29
N ALA A 289 -21.33 -6.51 -7.45
CA ALA A 289 -20.94 -5.12 -7.55
C ALA A 289 -21.30 -4.52 -8.92
N PRO A 290 -21.75 -3.25 -8.99
CA PRO A 290 -22.10 -2.60 -10.26
C PRO A 290 -20.85 -2.32 -11.14
N ARG A 291 -19.71 -2.08 -10.51
CA ARG A 291 -18.40 -1.82 -11.15
C ARG A 291 -17.38 -2.86 -10.70
N LYS A 292 -16.33 -3.05 -11.48
CA LYS A 292 -15.24 -3.95 -11.12
C LYS A 292 -13.90 -3.44 -11.63
N LEU A 293 -12.88 -3.47 -10.78
CA LEU A 293 -11.50 -3.20 -11.15
C LEU A 293 -10.94 -4.38 -11.96
N VAL A 294 -10.47 -4.08 -13.17
CA VAL A 294 -9.91 -5.05 -14.12
C VAL A 294 -8.55 -4.59 -14.63
N GLY A 295 -7.77 -5.49 -15.20
CA GLY A 295 -6.63 -5.16 -16.03
C GLY A 295 -7.05 -4.96 -17.48
N LEU A 296 -6.38 -4.07 -18.18
CA LEU A 296 -6.52 -3.85 -19.64
C LEU A 296 -5.14 -3.98 -20.29
N GLU A 297 -5.07 -4.68 -21.42
CA GLU A 297 -3.89 -4.71 -22.28
C GLU A 297 -4.25 -4.06 -23.61
N LEU A 298 -3.55 -2.98 -23.98
CA LEU A 298 -3.75 -2.25 -25.24
C LEU A 298 -3.01 -2.98 -26.36
N THR A 299 -3.60 -2.97 -27.56
CA THR A 299 -2.96 -3.53 -28.75
C THR A 299 -1.82 -2.64 -29.25
N ASP A 300 -1.99 -1.33 -29.13
CA ASP A 300 -1.02 -0.33 -29.60
C ASP A 300 -0.16 0.20 -28.47
N ARG A 301 1.02 0.68 -28.80
CA ARG A 301 1.93 1.34 -27.86
C ARG A 301 1.41 2.75 -27.50
N ALA A 302 0.45 2.81 -26.59
CA ALA A 302 -0.12 4.05 -26.07
C ALA A 302 -0.09 3.98 -24.54
N ILE A 303 -0.05 5.12 -23.87
CA ILE A 303 0.00 5.16 -22.39
C ILE A 303 -1.37 5.66 -21.92
N PRO A 304 -2.22 4.78 -21.40
CA PRO A 304 -3.47 5.16 -20.75
C PRO A 304 -3.15 5.82 -19.41
N ARG A 305 -3.79 6.95 -19.10
CA ARG A 305 -3.58 7.67 -17.85
C ARG A 305 -4.84 7.67 -17.02
N HIS A 306 -4.70 7.95 -15.73
CA HIS A 306 -5.83 8.13 -14.82
C HIS A 306 -6.91 9.02 -15.42
N GLY A 307 -8.18 8.62 -15.25
CA GLY A 307 -9.36 9.36 -15.73
C GLY A 307 -9.68 9.21 -17.22
N TYR A 308 -8.86 8.50 -18.02
CA TYR A 308 -9.24 8.24 -19.41
C TYR A 308 -10.41 7.27 -19.49
N GLU A 309 -11.37 7.58 -20.37
CA GLU A 309 -12.59 6.81 -20.53
C GLU A 309 -12.33 5.43 -21.13
N VAL A 310 -12.98 4.42 -20.53
CA VAL A 310 -13.08 3.09 -21.11
C VAL A 310 -14.42 2.94 -21.81
N LEU A 311 -14.40 2.47 -23.05
CA LEU A 311 -15.55 2.37 -23.93
C LEU A 311 -15.82 0.92 -24.29
N ASN A 312 -17.11 0.58 -24.49
CA ASN A 312 -17.51 -0.66 -25.14
C ASN A 312 -17.36 -0.59 -26.69
N GLU A 313 -17.73 -1.65 -27.39
CA GLU A 313 -17.66 -1.71 -28.84
C GLU A 313 -18.57 -0.69 -29.55
N ALA A 314 -19.66 -0.24 -28.91
CA ALA A 314 -20.59 0.78 -29.38
C ALA A 314 -20.14 2.23 -29.10
N ASP A 315 -18.90 2.42 -28.61
CA ASP A 315 -18.32 3.71 -28.20
C ASP A 315 -19.03 4.39 -26.99
N GLU A 316 -19.78 3.63 -26.21
CA GLU A 316 -20.38 4.09 -24.96
C GLU A 316 -19.37 4.03 -23.82
N THR A 317 -19.27 5.07 -22.99
CA THR A 317 -18.42 5.09 -21.80
C THR A 317 -18.96 4.14 -20.74
N ILE A 318 -18.15 3.17 -20.32
CA ILE A 318 -18.49 2.12 -19.35
C ILE A 318 -17.60 2.13 -18.10
N GLY A 319 -16.67 3.07 -18.03
CA GLY A 319 -15.74 3.19 -16.90
C GLY A 319 -14.58 4.11 -17.23
N TYR A 320 -13.55 4.04 -16.39
CA TYR A 320 -12.37 4.87 -16.54
C TYR A 320 -11.10 4.12 -16.08
N VAL A 321 -9.96 4.56 -16.62
CA VAL A 321 -8.63 4.09 -16.23
C VAL A 321 -8.29 4.64 -14.85
N THR A 322 -7.91 3.80 -13.92
CA THR A 322 -7.40 4.19 -12.59
C THR A 322 -5.91 4.44 -12.63
N THR A 323 -5.12 3.49 -13.12
CA THR A 323 -3.67 3.62 -13.32
C THR A 323 -3.27 2.98 -14.64
N GLY A 324 -2.30 3.57 -15.36
CA GLY A 324 -1.82 2.95 -16.60
C GLY A 324 -0.44 3.40 -17.03
N TYR A 325 0.33 2.44 -17.57
CA TYR A 325 1.72 2.59 -17.98
C TYR A 325 2.04 1.77 -19.23
N HIS A 326 3.16 2.10 -19.84
CA HIS A 326 3.91 1.13 -20.61
C HIS A 326 4.77 0.36 -19.61
N SER A 327 4.41 -0.91 -19.34
CA SER A 327 5.06 -1.75 -18.33
C SER A 327 6.53 -1.96 -18.67
N ILE A 328 7.41 -1.67 -17.73
CA ILE A 328 8.85 -1.80 -17.87
C ILE A 328 9.25 -3.27 -17.93
N SER A 329 8.65 -4.11 -17.07
CA SER A 329 8.99 -5.53 -17.00
C SER A 329 8.45 -6.37 -18.16
N THR A 330 7.34 -5.95 -18.79
CA THR A 330 6.65 -6.77 -19.82
C THR A 330 6.66 -6.17 -21.21
N ASP A 331 7.11 -4.90 -21.36
CA ASP A 331 7.10 -4.12 -22.63
C ASP A 331 5.70 -4.05 -23.26
N LYS A 332 4.65 -3.96 -22.44
CA LYS A 332 3.24 -3.88 -22.85
C LYS A 332 2.59 -2.59 -22.35
N SER A 333 1.68 -2.04 -23.12
CA SER A 333 0.81 -0.94 -22.68
C SER A 333 -0.38 -1.53 -21.90
N VAL A 334 -0.42 -1.29 -20.61
CA VAL A 334 -1.41 -1.89 -19.70
C VAL A 334 -2.00 -0.86 -18.77
N ALA A 335 -3.21 -1.12 -18.28
CA ALA A 335 -3.90 -0.28 -17.30
C ALA A 335 -4.70 -1.12 -16.31
N MET A 336 -4.92 -0.58 -15.12
CA MET A 336 -6.05 -0.93 -14.27
C MET A 336 -7.19 0.05 -14.58
N ALA A 337 -8.43 -0.45 -14.58
CA ALA A 337 -9.60 0.35 -14.87
C ALA A 337 -10.81 -0.13 -14.05
N LEU A 338 -11.62 0.81 -13.57
CA LEU A 338 -12.89 0.54 -12.93
C LEU A 338 -14.00 0.60 -13.99
N VAL A 339 -14.58 -0.54 -14.32
CA VAL A 339 -15.56 -0.66 -15.42
C VAL A 339 -16.87 -1.27 -14.94
N ASP A 340 -17.96 -1.03 -15.66
CA ASP A 340 -19.24 -1.72 -15.45
C ASP A 340 -19.01 -3.25 -15.46
N SER A 341 -19.51 -3.91 -14.41
CA SER A 341 -19.28 -5.35 -14.17
C SER A 341 -19.70 -6.26 -15.33
N ARG A 342 -20.64 -5.83 -16.17
CA ARG A 342 -21.07 -6.55 -17.38
C ARG A 342 -19.95 -6.76 -18.38
N TYR A 343 -18.91 -5.90 -18.34
CA TYR A 343 -17.78 -5.93 -19.27
C TYR A 343 -16.48 -6.43 -18.61
N ALA A 344 -16.52 -6.88 -17.36
CA ALA A 344 -15.33 -7.22 -16.57
C ALA A 344 -14.75 -8.62 -16.83
N ALA A 345 -15.32 -9.41 -17.73
CA ALA A 345 -14.82 -10.76 -18.02
C ALA A 345 -13.50 -10.72 -18.79
N ASN A 346 -12.52 -11.56 -18.41
CA ASN A 346 -11.27 -11.67 -19.17
C ASN A 346 -11.53 -12.02 -20.63
N GLY A 347 -10.83 -11.36 -21.54
CA GLY A 347 -11.00 -11.51 -22.99
C GLY A 347 -12.04 -10.58 -23.61
N THR A 348 -12.79 -9.82 -22.82
CA THR A 348 -13.75 -8.84 -23.35
C THR A 348 -13.03 -7.75 -24.15
N PRO A 349 -13.40 -7.50 -25.43
CA PRO A 349 -12.84 -6.41 -26.22
C PRO A 349 -13.43 -5.08 -25.77
N LEU A 350 -12.58 -4.10 -25.52
CA LEU A 350 -12.91 -2.74 -25.10
C LEU A 350 -12.02 -1.74 -25.86
N LYS A 351 -12.23 -0.46 -25.59
CA LYS A 351 -11.41 0.63 -26.13
C LYS A 351 -11.08 1.62 -25.00
N VAL A 352 -9.90 2.23 -25.05
CA VAL A 352 -9.54 3.37 -24.19
C VAL A 352 -9.47 4.62 -25.04
N ARG A 353 -10.17 5.69 -24.61
CA ARG A 353 -10.10 7.00 -25.26
C ARG A 353 -8.93 7.80 -24.69
N ILE A 354 -7.88 7.93 -25.50
CA ILE A 354 -6.69 8.71 -25.15
C ILE A 354 -6.72 10.01 -25.94
N ARG A 355 -7.05 11.11 -25.27
CA ARG A 355 -7.27 12.43 -25.89
C ARG A 355 -8.39 12.34 -26.98
N LYS A 356 -8.05 12.47 -28.26
CA LYS A 356 -9.00 12.45 -29.40
C LYS A 356 -9.03 11.11 -30.13
N LYS A 357 -8.28 10.09 -29.68
CA LYS A 357 -8.18 8.78 -30.34
C LYS A 357 -8.66 7.68 -29.42
N THR A 358 -9.24 6.65 -30.02
CA THR A 358 -9.57 5.40 -29.32
C THR A 358 -8.57 4.32 -29.66
N PHE A 359 -8.16 3.56 -28.66
CA PHE A 359 -7.21 2.47 -28.77
C PHE A 359 -7.87 1.16 -28.33
N PRO A 360 -7.85 0.13 -29.17
CA PRO A 360 -8.37 -1.18 -28.80
C PRO A 360 -7.59 -1.76 -27.63
N CYS A 361 -8.31 -2.42 -26.71
CA CYS A 361 -7.73 -3.14 -25.61
C CYS A 361 -8.57 -4.37 -25.28
N THR A 362 -8.02 -5.25 -24.46
CA THR A 362 -8.70 -6.46 -23.98
C THR A 362 -8.61 -6.52 -22.47
N VAL A 363 -9.69 -6.97 -21.82
CA VAL A 363 -9.71 -7.22 -20.39
C VAL A 363 -8.79 -8.41 -20.08
N VAL A 364 -7.85 -8.19 -19.15
CA VAL A 364 -6.87 -9.18 -18.68
C VAL A 364 -6.83 -9.20 -17.15
N PRO A 365 -6.21 -10.21 -16.51
CA PRO A 365 -5.93 -10.13 -15.07
C PRO A 365 -5.10 -8.89 -14.72
N LYS A 366 -5.46 -8.20 -13.63
CA LYS A 366 -4.77 -6.97 -13.19
C LYS A 366 -3.33 -7.17 -12.70
N ARG A 367 -2.84 -8.41 -12.62
CA ARG A 367 -1.44 -8.75 -12.35
C ARG A 367 -0.72 -8.93 -13.67
N PHE A 368 0.04 -7.94 -14.08
CA PHE A 368 0.78 -7.94 -15.35
C PHE A 368 2.14 -8.61 -15.23
N TYR A 369 2.71 -8.61 -14.00
CA TYR A 369 4.00 -9.21 -13.66
C TYR A 369 3.84 -10.26 -12.54
N LYS A 370 4.64 -11.32 -12.59
CA LYS A 370 4.59 -12.40 -11.60
C LYS A 370 5.39 -12.02 -10.36
N LYS A 371 4.72 -11.98 -9.21
CA LYS A 371 5.36 -11.72 -7.91
C LYS A 371 6.41 -12.77 -7.55
N SER A 372 7.50 -12.33 -6.93
CA SER A 372 8.65 -13.15 -6.51
C SER A 372 8.92 -12.99 -5.01
N TYR A 373 7.93 -13.36 -4.18
CA TYR A 373 8.13 -13.39 -2.73
C TYR A 373 8.76 -14.69 -2.28
N LYS A 374 9.71 -14.62 -1.32
CA LYS A 374 10.15 -15.76 -0.53
C LYS A 374 9.03 -16.12 0.46
N LYS A 375 8.55 -17.35 0.43
CA LYS A 375 7.49 -17.86 1.30
C LYS A 375 8.05 -18.41 2.60
#